data_c7c6057d4e7a21223d101e8f7231f64c
#
_entry.id   c7c6057d4e7a21223d101e8f7231f64c
#
_cell.length_a   1.000
_cell.length_b   1.000
_cell.length_c   1.000
_cell.angle_alpha   90.00
_cell.angle_beta   90.00
_cell.angle_gamma   90.00
#
_symmetry.space_group_name_H-M   'P 1'
#
loop_
_entity.id
_entity.type
_entity.pdbx_description
1 polymer ?
#
loop_
_entity_poly.entity_id
_entity_poly.type
_entity_poly.pdbx_seq_one_letter_code
_entity_poly.pdbx_strand_id
1 'polypeptide(L)'
;MGDVRRGAKSNHLELRPMTQLRLLGLSGSLRRASNSTAVLRSLEDALAPKALLDVFSLHGLPLYNEDEDGEHAPESVRALRSAIDTADGVLIVSPEYNHGMSGVLKNGLDWASRPYGRSVLRGKPVLTMTASPAFTGGVRAQQQMNETLASIPARPVLRPQIVIGGVHEKVSDGRLVDEATLRFALAGVDDLLEEIRAARFVRAAA
;
A
#
# COMPACT_ATOMS: atom_id res chain seq x y z
N MET A 1 -2.80 -56.88 -35.42
CA MET A 1 -3.29 -56.52 -34.07
C MET A 1 -2.20 -55.69 -33.40
N GLY A 2 -2.26 -54.35 -33.54
CA GLY A 2 -1.25 -53.42 -33.03
C GLY A 2 -1.84 -52.61 -31.88
N ASP A 3 -1.27 -52.80 -30.74
CA ASP A 3 -1.64 -52.12 -29.49
C ASP A 3 -1.06 -50.68 -29.49
N VAL A 4 -1.94 -49.68 -29.60
CA VAL A 4 -1.60 -48.26 -29.55
C VAL A 4 -1.80 -47.76 -28.12
N ARG A 5 -0.73 -47.84 -27.30
CA ARG A 5 -0.72 -47.18 -25.98
C ARG A 5 -0.50 -45.68 -26.17
N ARG A 6 -1.58 -44.91 -26.02
CA ARG A 6 -1.50 -43.45 -25.88
C ARG A 6 -0.98 -43.11 -24.50
N GLY A 7 0.26 -42.66 -24.42
CA GLY A 7 0.84 -42.06 -23.23
C GLY A 7 0.19 -40.71 -22.96
N ALA A 8 -0.57 -40.61 -21.86
CA ALA A 8 -1.07 -39.35 -21.35
C ALA A 8 0.13 -38.56 -20.79
N LYS A 9 0.52 -37.49 -21.46
CA LYS A 9 1.45 -36.51 -20.89
C LYS A 9 0.76 -35.78 -19.74
N SER A 10 1.13 -36.09 -18.51
CA SER A 10 0.74 -35.28 -17.34
C SER A 10 1.40 -33.92 -17.47
N ASN A 11 0.61 -32.89 -17.75
CA ASN A 11 1.04 -31.50 -17.59
C ASN A 11 1.23 -31.22 -16.09
N HIS A 12 2.41 -31.50 -15.58
CA HIS A 12 2.84 -30.89 -14.34
C HIS A 12 3.02 -29.39 -14.62
N LEU A 13 2.06 -28.58 -14.20
CA LEU A 13 2.30 -27.14 -14.00
C LEU A 13 3.42 -27.06 -12.96
N GLU A 14 4.64 -26.81 -13.41
CA GLU A 14 5.73 -26.42 -12.53
C GLU A 14 5.32 -25.07 -11.90
N LEU A 15 4.87 -25.12 -10.64
CA LEU A 15 4.67 -23.94 -9.82
C LEU A 15 6.02 -23.25 -9.71
N ARG A 16 6.22 -22.16 -10.46
CA ARG A 16 7.39 -21.28 -10.27
C ARG A 16 7.48 -20.95 -8.78
N PRO A 17 8.68 -20.96 -8.18
CA PRO A 17 8.85 -20.59 -6.79
C PRO A 17 8.16 -19.22 -6.58
N MET A 18 7.22 -19.17 -5.64
CA MET A 18 6.48 -17.94 -5.34
C MET A 18 7.49 -16.92 -4.81
N THR A 19 7.90 -15.99 -5.65
CA THR A 19 8.72 -14.86 -5.22
C THR A 19 8.01 -14.14 -4.09
N GLN A 20 8.74 -13.86 -3.01
CA GLN A 20 8.21 -13.15 -1.85
C GLN A 20 7.53 -11.85 -2.29
N LEU A 21 6.32 -11.61 -1.79
CA LEU A 21 5.55 -10.41 -2.14
C LEU A 21 6.24 -9.15 -1.61
N ARG A 22 6.22 -8.10 -2.42
CA ARG A 22 6.80 -6.80 -2.07
C ARG A 22 5.70 -5.77 -1.90
N LEU A 23 5.64 -5.16 -0.75
CA LEU A 23 4.72 -4.08 -0.40
C LEU A 23 5.47 -2.77 -0.30
N LEU A 24 4.84 -1.68 -0.70
CA LEU A 24 5.32 -0.33 -0.47
C LEU A 24 4.50 0.35 0.61
N GLY A 25 5.15 0.82 1.66
CA GLY A 25 4.53 1.61 2.73
C GLY A 25 4.65 3.10 2.46
N LEU A 26 3.54 3.83 2.47
CA LEU A 26 3.51 5.30 2.37
C LEU A 26 3.00 5.90 3.67
N SER A 27 3.84 6.71 4.32
CA SER A 27 3.44 7.46 5.52
C SER A 27 2.95 8.84 5.14
N GLY A 28 1.73 9.19 5.56
CA GLY A 28 1.17 10.54 5.42
C GLY A 28 1.77 11.59 6.37
N SER A 29 2.89 11.31 7.03
CA SER A 29 3.48 12.22 7.99
C SER A 29 5.00 12.31 7.84
N LEU A 30 5.51 13.53 7.75
CA LEU A 30 6.95 13.83 7.67
C LEU A 30 7.60 14.04 9.04
N ARG A 31 6.84 13.97 10.15
CA ARG A 31 7.40 14.17 11.50
C ARG A 31 8.40 13.05 11.82
N ARG A 32 9.51 13.40 12.48
CA ARG A 32 10.50 12.42 12.97
C ARG A 32 9.85 11.37 13.89
N ALA A 33 9.00 11.80 14.83
CA ALA A 33 8.22 10.93 15.71
C ALA A 33 6.80 10.70 15.15
N SER A 34 6.70 10.25 13.90
CA SER A 34 5.43 10.00 13.22
C SER A 34 4.78 8.70 13.71
N ASN A 35 3.56 8.80 14.23
CA ASN A 35 2.77 7.61 14.58
C ASN A 35 2.43 6.76 13.34
N SER A 36 2.15 7.39 12.19
CA SER A 36 1.89 6.67 10.94
C SER A 36 3.11 5.86 10.49
N THR A 37 4.31 6.44 10.61
CA THR A 37 5.56 5.73 10.32
C THR A 37 5.84 4.63 11.35
N ALA A 38 5.52 4.85 12.63
CA ALA A 38 5.65 3.84 13.68
C ALA A 38 4.78 2.60 13.38
N VAL A 39 3.54 2.81 12.95
CA VAL A 39 2.65 1.71 12.51
C VAL A 39 3.27 0.94 11.35
N LEU A 40 3.73 1.63 10.30
CA LEU A 40 4.36 0.98 9.14
C LEU A 40 5.59 0.16 9.54
N ARG A 41 6.47 0.68 10.40
CA ARG A 41 7.65 -0.03 10.87
C ARG A 41 7.32 -1.28 11.70
N SER A 42 6.26 -1.23 12.51
CA SER A 42 5.82 -2.40 13.26
C SER A 42 5.23 -3.48 12.35
N LEU A 43 4.55 -3.07 11.27
CA LEU A 43 4.08 -4.00 10.25
C LEU A 43 5.24 -4.59 9.44
N GLU A 44 6.27 -3.79 9.10
CA GLU A 44 7.50 -4.24 8.44
C GLU A 44 8.18 -5.35 9.25
N ASP A 45 8.39 -5.13 10.56
CA ASP A 45 9.02 -6.11 11.46
C ASP A 45 8.18 -7.42 11.54
N ALA A 46 6.85 -7.30 11.62
CA ALA A 46 5.95 -8.44 11.78
C ALA A 46 5.71 -9.23 10.47
N LEU A 47 5.91 -8.60 9.32
CA LEU A 47 5.67 -9.22 8.00
C LEU A 47 6.88 -9.94 7.42
N ALA A 48 8.08 -9.72 7.96
CA ALA A 48 9.35 -10.19 7.40
C ALA A 48 9.36 -11.64 6.87
N PRO A 49 8.65 -12.62 7.46
CA PRO A 49 8.60 -13.97 6.87
C PRO A 49 7.64 -14.09 5.69
N LYS A 50 6.53 -13.28 5.66
CA LYS A 50 5.43 -13.43 4.70
C LYS A 50 5.61 -12.55 3.46
N ALA A 51 6.09 -11.32 3.65
CA ALA A 51 6.27 -10.31 2.61
C ALA A 51 7.37 -9.33 3.02
N LEU A 52 7.94 -8.63 2.04
CA LEU A 52 8.82 -7.48 2.27
C LEU A 52 7.96 -6.22 2.26
N LEU A 53 8.16 -5.35 3.23
CA LEU A 53 7.53 -4.03 3.27
C LEU A 53 8.63 -2.97 3.28
N ASP A 54 8.73 -2.21 2.20
CA ASP A 54 9.67 -1.10 2.07
C ASP A 54 8.92 0.21 2.37
N VAL A 55 9.37 0.99 3.35
CA VAL A 55 8.73 2.27 3.70
C VAL A 55 9.37 3.40 2.90
N PHE A 56 8.60 3.98 1.97
CA PHE A 56 9.04 5.09 1.12
C PHE A 56 8.79 6.44 1.82
N SER A 57 9.79 7.31 1.76
CA SER A 57 9.70 8.67 2.31
C SER A 57 9.12 9.65 1.30
N LEU A 58 8.07 10.37 1.71
CA LEU A 58 7.49 11.45 0.91
C LEU A 58 8.22 12.81 1.11
N HIS A 59 9.32 12.82 1.86
CA HIS A 59 10.21 13.99 1.94
C HIS A 59 10.79 14.33 0.57
N GLY A 60 10.91 15.61 0.28
CA GLY A 60 11.54 16.08 -0.95
C GLY A 60 10.67 15.99 -2.21
N LEU A 61 9.41 15.56 -2.10
CA LEU A 61 8.46 15.72 -3.20
C LEU A 61 8.06 17.21 -3.30
N PRO A 62 8.27 17.87 -4.46
CA PRO A 62 7.74 19.21 -4.66
C PRO A 62 6.21 19.19 -4.67
N LEU A 63 5.57 20.33 -4.51
CA LEU A 63 4.14 20.45 -4.75
C LEU A 63 3.84 20.07 -6.21
N TYR A 64 2.73 19.34 -6.39
CA TYR A 64 2.32 18.93 -7.74
C TYR A 64 2.16 20.15 -8.65
N ASN A 65 2.84 20.09 -9.77
CA ASN A 65 2.75 21.05 -10.85
C ASN A 65 2.71 20.28 -12.18
N GLU A 66 1.66 20.48 -12.96
CA GLU A 66 1.50 19.78 -14.24
C GLU A 66 2.59 20.15 -15.26
N ASP A 67 3.12 21.37 -15.20
CA ASP A 67 4.20 21.82 -16.08
C ASP A 67 5.52 21.08 -15.86
N GLU A 68 5.69 20.47 -14.69
CA GLU A 68 6.87 19.70 -14.30
C GLU A 68 6.66 18.18 -14.47
N ASP A 69 5.54 17.74 -15.05
CA ASP A 69 5.25 16.31 -15.25
C ASP A 69 5.86 15.76 -16.56
N GLY A 70 5.65 14.47 -16.78
CA GLY A 70 6.13 13.78 -17.99
C GLY A 70 7.64 13.51 -17.95
N GLU A 71 8.33 13.81 -19.03
CA GLU A 71 9.77 13.56 -19.19
C GLU A 71 10.64 14.41 -18.25
N HIS A 72 10.12 15.53 -17.78
CA HIS A 72 10.80 16.47 -16.89
C HIS A 72 10.44 16.26 -15.41
N ALA A 73 9.67 15.22 -15.09
CA ALA A 73 9.27 14.94 -13.70
C ALA A 73 10.49 14.91 -12.78
N PRO A 74 10.42 15.56 -11.60
CA PRO A 74 11.51 15.56 -10.61
C PRO A 74 11.98 14.16 -10.26
N GLU A 75 13.25 13.99 -9.91
CA GLU A 75 13.83 12.68 -9.57
C GLU A 75 13.07 12.00 -8.41
N SER A 76 12.69 12.76 -7.38
CA SER A 76 11.90 12.25 -6.25
C SER A 76 10.53 11.71 -6.67
N VAL A 77 9.90 12.33 -7.69
CA VAL A 77 8.63 11.87 -8.28
C VAL A 77 8.83 10.58 -9.08
N ARG A 78 9.88 10.52 -9.89
CA ARG A 78 10.23 9.31 -10.64
C ARG A 78 10.53 8.14 -9.69
N ALA A 79 11.25 8.40 -8.60
CA ALA A 79 11.53 7.41 -7.57
C ALA A 79 10.24 6.90 -6.89
N LEU A 80 9.29 7.79 -6.54
CA LEU A 80 7.99 7.40 -5.99
C LEU A 80 7.22 6.51 -6.98
N ARG A 81 7.11 6.93 -8.24
CA ARG A 81 6.41 6.17 -9.28
C ARG A 81 7.04 4.80 -9.50
N SER A 82 8.37 4.72 -9.56
CA SER A 82 9.09 3.46 -9.69
C SER A 82 8.88 2.54 -8.50
N ALA A 83 8.88 3.08 -7.28
CA ALA A 83 8.62 2.31 -6.07
C ALA A 83 7.20 1.73 -6.05
N ILE A 84 6.19 2.53 -6.45
CA ILE A 84 4.81 2.06 -6.57
C ILE A 84 4.69 1.00 -7.68
N ASP A 85 5.29 1.23 -8.84
CA ASP A 85 5.18 0.34 -9.99
C ASP A 85 5.75 -1.05 -9.70
N THR A 86 6.92 -1.11 -9.07
CA THR A 86 7.63 -2.36 -8.73
C THR A 86 7.04 -3.11 -7.54
N ALA A 87 6.21 -2.47 -6.72
CA ALA A 87 5.52 -3.12 -5.61
C ALA A 87 4.31 -3.93 -6.08
N ASP A 88 4.02 -5.03 -5.40
CA ASP A 88 2.83 -5.86 -5.64
C ASP A 88 1.56 -5.21 -5.10
N GLY A 89 1.69 -4.44 -4.03
CA GLY A 89 0.62 -3.69 -3.39
C GLY A 89 1.17 -2.52 -2.57
N VAL A 90 0.28 -1.61 -2.19
CA VAL A 90 0.64 -0.41 -1.42
C VAL A 90 -0.12 -0.38 -0.09
N LEU A 91 0.59 -0.02 0.97
CA LEU A 91 0.04 0.18 2.30
C LEU A 91 0.19 1.66 2.69
N ILE A 92 -0.91 2.35 2.89
CA ILE A 92 -0.93 3.78 3.22
C ILE A 92 -1.37 3.94 4.67
N VAL A 93 -0.58 4.66 5.47
CA VAL A 93 -0.97 5.08 6.82
C VAL A 93 -0.92 6.60 6.92
N SER A 94 -2.07 7.24 7.17
CA SER A 94 -2.20 8.70 7.24
C SER A 94 -2.65 9.18 8.61
N PRO A 95 -2.14 10.31 9.11
CA PRO A 95 -2.84 11.06 10.14
C PRO A 95 -4.11 11.71 9.55
N GLU A 96 -4.99 12.19 10.43
CA GLU A 96 -6.05 13.11 10.05
C GLU A 96 -5.66 14.53 10.45
N TYR A 97 -5.64 15.45 9.49
CA TYR A 97 -5.46 16.89 9.73
C TYR A 97 -6.65 17.64 9.17
N ASN A 98 -7.29 18.44 10.03
CA ASN A 98 -8.43 19.28 9.62
C ASN A 98 -9.51 18.47 8.86
N HIS A 99 -9.84 17.28 9.37
CA HIS A 99 -10.87 16.39 8.83
C HIS A 99 -10.54 15.75 7.46
N GLY A 100 -9.27 15.75 7.06
CA GLY A 100 -8.83 15.13 5.81
C GLY A 100 -7.49 14.40 5.93
N MET A 101 -7.07 13.75 4.86
CA MET A 101 -5.72 13.21 4.76
C MET A 101 -4.70 14.36 4.80
N SER A 102 -3.47 14.06 5.16
CA SER A 102 -2.41 15.07 5.17
C SER A 102 -2.13 15.60 3.76
N GLY A 103 -1.77 16.89 3.66
CA GLY A 103 -1.40 17.52 2.38
C GLY A 103 -0.21 16.81 1.72
N VAL A 104 0.72 16.30 2.49
CA VAL A 104 1.89 15.57 1.97
C VAL A 104 1.50 14.26 1.28
N LEU A 105 0.54 13.54 1.85
CA LEU A 105 0.03 12.33 1.23
C LEU A 105 -0.78 12.66 -0.02
N LYS A 106 -1.68 13.66 0.06
CA LYS A 106 -2.45 14.10 -1.10
C LYS A 106 -1.54 14.49 -2.26
N ASN A 107 -0.49 15.25 -1.99
CA ASN A 107 0.52 15.63 -2.97
C ASN A 107 1.22 14.41 -3.60
N GLY A 108 1.62 13.42 -2.79
CA GLY A 108 2.20 12.17 -3.29
C GLY A 108 1.25 11.39 -4.18
N LEU A 109 -0.05 11.33 -3.84
CA LEU A 109 -1.07 10.69 -4.66
C LEU A 109 -1.34 11.46 -5.96
N ASP A 110 -1.31 12.80 -5.93
CA ASP A 110 -1.45 13.62 -7.13
C ASP A 110 -0.31 13.34 -8.12
N TRP A 111 0.94 13.31 -7.67
CA TRP A 111 2.08 12.90 -8.49
C TRP A 111 1.95 11.46 -9.01
N ALA A 112 1.55 10.51 -8.17
CA ALA A 112 1.40 9.10 -8.55
C ALA A 112 0.22 8.87 -9.51
N SER A 113 -0.77 9.77 -9.54
CA SER A 113 -1.95 9.66 -10.41
C SER A 113 -1.65 9.94 -11.89
N ARG A 114 -0.48 10.47 -12.18
CA ARG A 114 -0.07 10.88 -13.54
C ARG A 114 0.88 9.89 -14.21
N PRO A 115 0.95 9.87 -15.56
CA PRO A 115 0.09 10.61 -16.50
C PRO A 115 -1.37 10.16 -16.42
N TYR A 116 -2.30 11.03 -16.76
CA TYR A 116 -3.73 10.70 -16.76
C TYR A 116 -4.03 9.43 -17.57
N GLY A 117 -4.82 8.52 -17.00
CA GLY A 117 -5.14 7.23 -17.60
C GLY A 117 -4.03 6.16 -17.53
N ARG A 118 -2.79 6.52 -17.16
CA ARG A 118 -1.63 5.62 -17.04
C ARG A 118 -0.95 5.68 -15.68
N SER A 119 -1.71 6.00 -14.63
CA SER A 119 -1.22 6.02 -13.24
C SER A 119 -0.57 4.69 -12.86
N VAL A 120 0.55 4.74 -12.16
CA VAL A 120 1.21 3.55 -11.56
C VAL A 120 0.37 2.89 -10.46
N LEU A 121 -0.64 3.59 -9.94
CA LEU A 121 -1.63 3.06 -9.00
C LEU A 121 -2.78 2.32 -9.70
N ARG A 122 -2.94 2.45 -11.04
CA ARG A 122 -4.06 1.82 -11.75
C ARG A 122 -4.07 0.30 -11.56
N GLY A 123 -5.15 -0.21 -11.00
CA GLY A 123 -5.31 -1.65 -10.70
C GLY A 123 -4.39 -2.18 -9.60
N LYS A 124 -3.62 -1.32 -8.92
CA LYS A 124 -2.75 -1.69 -7.81
C LYS A 124 -3.60 -1.95 -6.56
N PRO A 125 -3.48 -3.10 -5.89
CA PRO A 125 -4.10 -3.32 -4.59
C PRO A 125 -3.54 -2.34 -3.55
N VAL A 126 -4.43 -1.67 -2.83
CA VAL A 126 -4.05 -0.65 -1.82
C VAL A 126 -4.83 -0.86 -0.54
N LEU A 127 -4.12 -0.99 0.57
CA LEU A 127 -4.72 -0.96 1.90
C LEU A 127 -4.49 0.40 2.54
N THR A 128 -5.55 1.03 3.03
CA THR A 128 -5.50 2.30 3.75
C THR A 128 -5.72 2.11 5.24
N MET A 129 -4.97 2.85 6.03
CA MET A 129 -5.12 2.94 7.49
C MET A 129 -4.98 4.41 7.91
N THR A 130 -5.55 4.75 9.07
CA THR A 130 -5.30 6.04 9.71
C THR A 130 -4.82 5.86 11.14
N ALA A 131 -4.03 6.81 11.60
CA ALA A 131 -3.46 6.84 12.95
C ALA A 131 -3.54 8.28 13.51
N SER A 132 -4.42 8.49 14.49
CA SER A 132 -4.69 9.80 15.07
C SER A 132 -4.70 9.76 16.59
N PRO A 133 -4.21 10.82 17.26
CA PRO A 133 -4.43 10.98 18.70
C PRO A 133 -5.91 11.12 19.09
N ALA A 134 -6.77 11.60 18.18
CA ALA A 134 -8.20 11.68 18.42
C ALA A 134 -8.83 10.28 18.52
N PHE A 135 -9.89 10.17 19.35
CA PHE A 135 -10.57 8.88 19.56
C PHE A 135 -11.19 8.31 18.27
N THR A 136 -11.57 9.18 17.32
CA THR A 136 -12.14 8.79 16.01
C THR A 136 -11.13 8.11 15.10
N GLY A 137 -9.84 8.11 15.44
CA GLY A 137 -8.78 7.43 14.71
C GLY A 137 -8.49 7.98 13.32
N GLY A 138 -9.24 8.99 12.84
CA GLY A 138 -9.04 9.58 11.52
C GLY A 138 -9.97 9.05 10.43
N VAL A 139 -11.22 8.73 10.78
CA VAL A 139 -12.23 8.15 9.85
C VAL A 139 -12.46 8.99 8.60
N ARG A 140 -12.40 10.33 8.71
CA ARG A 140 -12.61 11.22 7.56
C ARG A 140 -11.45 11.21 6.60
N ALA A 141 -10.22 11.18 7.12
CA ALA A 141 -9.02 11.00 6.31
C ALA A 141 -9.04 9.66 5.57
N GLN A 142 -9.52 8.60 6.23
CA GLN A 142 -9.68 7.27 5.60
C GLN A 142 -10.69 7.33 4.45
N GLN A 143 -11.84 7.96 4.65
CA GLN A 143 -12.85 8.13 3.60
C GLN A 143 -12.27 8.90 2.42
N GLN A 144 -11.61 10.03 2.68
CA GLN A 144 -11.00 10.84 1.62
C GLN A 144 -9.91 10.08 0.84
N MET A 145 -9.10 9.25 1.52
CA MET A 145 -8.13 8.39 0.83
C MET A 145 -8.82 7.41 -0.11
N ASN A 146 -9.88 6.75 0.35
CA ASN A 146 -10.62 5.78 -0.47
C ASN A 146 -11.26 6.44 -1.70
N GLU A 147 -11.87 7.63 -1.54
CA GLU A 147 -12.43 8.41 -2.65
C GLU A 147 -11.34 8.82 -3.65
N THR A 148 -10.18 9.29 -3.15
CA THR A 148 -9.03 9.66 -4.00
C THR A 148 -8.51 8.44 -4.77
N LEU A 149 -8.33 7.30 -4.12
CA LEU A 149 -7.84 6.07 -4.76
C LEU A 149 -8.82 5.52 -5.78
N ALA A 150 -10.13 5.64 -5.53
CA ALA A 150 -11.16 5.26 -6.50
C ALA A 150 -11.09 6.14 -7.77
N SER A 151 -10.83 7.45 -7.62
CA SER A 151 -10.66 8.36 -8.77
C SER A 151 -9.39 8.09 -9.59
N ILE A 152 -8.38 7.45 -8.99
CA ILE A 152 -7.12 7.07 -9.64
C ILE A 152 -7.19 5.67 -10.29
N PRO A 153 -8.30 5.00 -10.39
CA PRO A 153 -8.62 3.57 -10.54
C PRO A 153 -7.64 2.59 -9.85
N ALA A 154 -7.22 2.88 -8.63
CA ALA A 154 -6.57 1.90 -7.77
C ALA A 154 -7.58 0.81 -7.34
N ARG A 155 -7.12 -0.22 -6.65
CA ARG A 155 -7.96 -1.29 -6.08
C ARG A 155 -7.87 -1.25 -4.54
N PRO A 156 -8.66 -0.39 -3.86
CA PRO A 156 -8.72 -0.42 -2.40
C PRO A 156 -9.20 -1.78 -1.90
N VAL A 157 -8.56 -2.31 -0.87
CA VAL A 157 -8.99 -3.56 -0.21
C VAL A 157 -10.32 -3.32 0.48
N LEU A 158 -11.34 -4.11 0.11
CA LEU A 158 -12.67 -4.04 0.70
C LEU A 158 -12.69 -4.73 2.06
N ARG A 159 -12.71 -3.92 3.12
CA ARG A 159 -12.76 -4.38 4.51
C ARG A 159 -13.29 -3.29 5.45
N PRO A 160 -13.66 -3.62 6.71
CA PRO A 160 -13.89 -2.61 7.72
C PRO A 160 -12.69 -1.69 7.89
N GLN A 161 -12.93 -0.40 8.07
CA GLN A 161 -11.89 0.61 8.18
C GLN A 161 -10.90 0.30 9.30
N ILE A 162 -9.60 0.51 9.03
CA ILE A 162 -8.54 0.43 10.04
C ILE A 162 -8.23 1.85 10.49
N VAL A 163 -8.85 2.26 11.58
CA VAL A 163 -8.69 3.59 12.18
C VAL A 163 -8.13 3.43 13.59
N ILE A 164 -6.93 3.93 13.81
CA ILE A 164 -6.20 3.79 15.07
C ILE A 164 -6.37 5.08 15.88
N GLY A 165 -7.38 5.09 16.76
CA GLY A 165 -7.61 6.17 17.71
C GLY A 165 -6.70 6.08 18.94
N GLY A 166 -6.45 7.22 19.60
CA GLY A 166 -5.56 7.28 20.77
C GLY A 166 -4.15 6.78 20.48
N VAL A 167 -3.67 6.92 19.24
CA VAL A 167 -2.44 6.27 18.77
C VAL A 167 -1.20 6.68 19.58
N HIS A 168 -1.20 7.86 20.21
CA HIS A 168 -0.11 8.32 21.05
C HIS A 168 0.10 7.48 22.32
N GLU A 169 -0.94 6.79 22.78
CA GLU A 169 -0.90 5.86 23.92
C GLU A 169 -0.48 4.45 23.50
N LYS A 170 -0.51 4.16 22.19
CA LYS A 170 -0.25 2.85 21.60
C LYS A 170 1.11 2.74 20.92
N VAL A 171 1.84 3.86 20.82
CA VAL A 171 3.16 3.93 20.19
C VAL A 171 4.21 4.28 21.24
N SER A 172 5.27 3.47 21.33
CA SER A 172 6.47 3.73 22.13
C SER A 172 7.70 3.46 21.29
N ASP A 173 8.73 4.29 21.45
CA ASP A 173 10.03 4.14 20.77
C ASP A 173 9.93 3.94 19.25
N GLY A 174 8.95 4.61 18.62
CA GLY A 174 8.72 4.55 17.20
C GLY A 174 8.12 3.21 16.71
N ARG A 175 7.50 2.46 17.59
CA ARG A 175 6.78 1.20 17.30
C ARG A 175 5.39 1.19 17.90
N LEU A 176 4.44 0.56 17.21
CA LEU A 176 3.11 0.26 17.73
C LEU A 176 3.21 -0.91 18.71
N VAL A 177 3.05 -0.63 20.01
CA VAL A 177 3.22 -1.62 21.09
C VAL A 177 1.90 -2.21 21.56
N ASP A 178 0.76 -1.64 21.19
CA ASP A 178 -0.56 -2.21 21.49
C ASP A 178 -0.82 -3.42 20.59
N GLU A 179 -0.73 -4.61 21.19
CA GLU A 179 -0.85 -5.88 20.46
C GLU A 179 -2.21 -6.09 19.79
N ALA A 180 -3.30 -5.61 20.39
CA ALA A 180 -4.63 -5.78 19.82
C ALA A 180 -4.76 -4.95 18.53
N THR A 181 -4.27 -3.71 18.54
CA THR A 181 -4.24 -2.85 17.37
C THR A 181 -3.29 -3.40 16.30
N LEU A 182 -2.13 -3.92 16.68
CA LEU A 182 -1.20 -4.53 15.74
C LEU A 182 -1.80 -5.76 15.05
N ARG A 183 -2.44 -6.66 15.80
CA ARG A 183 -3.14 -7.82 15.23
C ARG A 183 -4.25 -7.41 14.27
N PHE A 184 -5.03 -6.38 14.61
CA PHE A 184 -6.09 -5.86 13.73
C PHE A 184 -5.52 -5.26 12.43
N ALA A 185 -4.41 -4.52 12.52
CA ALA A 185 -3.72 -3.98 11.36
C ALA A 185 -3.12 -5.11 10.48
N LEU A 186 -2.50 -6.13 11.09
CA LEU A 186 -1.96 -7.29 10.38
C LEU A 186 -3.04 -8.09 9.65
N ALA A 187 -4.22 -8.27 10.24
CA ALA A 187 -5.34 -8.91 9.55
C ALA A 187 -5.71 -8.16 8.26
N GLY A 188 -5.62 -6.82 8.26
CA GLY A 188 -5.80 -6.04 7.04
C GLY A 188 -4.70 -6.25 6.01
N VAL A 189 -3.47 -6.43 6.45
CA VAL A 189 -2.39 -6.75 5.51
C VAL A 189 -2.55 -8.16 4.96
N ASP A 190 -3.03 -9.12 5.73
CA ASP A 190 -3.35 -10.46 5.20
C ASP A 190 -4.42 -10.38 4.10
N ASP A 191 -5.49 -9.56 4.25
CA ASP A 191 -6.48 -9.29 3.19
C ASP A 191 -5.82 -8.66 1.94
N LEU A 192 -4.89 -7.71 2.11
CA LEU A 192 -4.13 -7.14 0.99
C LEU A 192 -3.31 -8.21 0.26
N LEU A 193 -2.64 -9.10 1.00
CA LEU A 193 -1.84 -10.18 0.41
C LEU A 193 -2.72 -11.16 -0.37
N GLU A 194 -3.93 -11.44 0.07
CA GLU A 194 -4.90 -12.26 -0.64
C GLU A 194 -5.35 -11.60 -1.94
N GLU A 195 -5.68 -10.31 -1.92
CA GLU A 195 -6.02 -9.54 -3.13
C GLU A 195 -4.89 -9.54 -4.17
N ILE A 196 -3.63 -9.40 -3.71
CA ILE A 196 -2.46 -9.46 -4.58
C ILE A 196 -2.33 -10.84 -5.24
N ARG A 197 -2.49 -11.92 -4.46
CA ARG A 197 -2.41 -13.31 -4.98
C ARG A 197 -3.51 -13.59 -6.01
N ALA A 198 -4.75 -13.16 -5.72
CA ALA A 198 -5.88 -13.28 -6.64
C ALA A 198 -5.62 -12.51 -7.96
N ALA A 199 -5.11 -11.28 -7.88
CA ALA A 199 -4.78 -10.49 -9.06
C ALA A 199 -3.67 -11.14 -9.91
N ARG A 200 -2.64 -11.73 -9.29
CA ARG A 200 -1.58 -12.45 -9.99
C ARG A 200 -2.12 -13.71 -10.69
N PHE A 201 -3.01 -14.46 -10.03
CA PHE A 201 -3.63 -15.65 -10.61
C PHE A 201 -4.44 -15.32 -11.88
N VAL A 202 -5.27 -14.28 -11.83
CA VAL A 202 -6.07 -13.86 -12.99
C VAL A 202 -5.17 -13.42 -14.16
N ARG A 203 -4.08 -12.70 -13.89
CA ARG A 203 -3.12 -12.27 -14.94
C ARG A 203 -2.35 -13.45 -15.57
N ALA A 204 -2.09 -14.50 -14.82
CA ALA A 204 -1.39 -15.68 -15.31
C ALA A 204 -2.30 -16.61 -16.14
N ALA A 205 -3.63 -16.48 -15.98
CA ALA A 205 -4.64 -17.28 -16.68
C ALA A 205 -5.18 -16.60 -17.96
N ALA A 206 -4.84 -15.33 -18.20
CA ALA A 206 -5.24 -14.54 -19.38
C ALA A 206 -4.14 -14.51 -20.45
#